data_44eda238c4279f0db51a83704fe4ac9f
#
_entry.id   44eda238c4279f0db51a83704fe4ac9f
#
_cell.length_a   1.000
_cell.length_b   1.000
_cell.length_c   1.000
_cell.angle_alpha   90.00
_cell.angle_beta   90.00
_cell.angle_gamma   90.00
#
_symmetry.space_group_name_H-M   'P 1'
#
loop_
_entity.id
_entity.type
_entity.pdbx_description
1 polymer ?
#
loop_
_entity_poly.entity_id
_entity_poly.type
_entity_poly.pdbx_seq_one_letter_code
_entity_poly.pdbx_strand_id
1 'polypeptide(L)'
;LYFKTGHSDILAPLSGSLKPPLQPDSYFRLPQGSAARLTKPILKLPTPIKDTSMTSMPDVQSTPDVRNIPINQVGIKDLRFPVRIRSQSGEQATVARISMTVSLPAEQKGTHMSRFVALMEEHRAALDFATLEALTGNMLARLEANAGKISIAFPFFRQKAAPVSGCLSLMDYDVTLIGEMREHAFIGSLKIVIPVTSLCPCSKEISDYGAHNQRSHVTLTLRCREAVAIEEAIDCVENQASCQLYGLLKRPDEKFVTEHAYENPKFVEDMVRDIATVLKQDPRIAAFTVESENFESIHNHSAYALVAFP
;
A
#
# COMPACT_ATOMS: atom_id res chain seq x y z
N LEU A 1 10.04 2.71 -61.13
CA LEU A 1 9.87 3.85 -62.05
C LEU A 1 10.37 5.12 -61.36
N TYR A 2 11.38 5.70 -61.96
CA TYR A 2 12.01 6.98 -61.66
C TYR A 2 11.02 8.14 -61.77
N PHE A 3 11.12 9.15 -60.89
CA PHE A 3 11.18 10.56 -61.28
C PHE A 3 11.89 11.40 -60.22
N LYS A 4 13.05 11.98 -60.60
CA LYS A 4 13.79 13.09 -60.03
C LYS A 4 13.24 14.40 -60.58
N THR A 5 13.08 15.45 -59.71
CA THR A 5 13.34 16.87 -59.96
C THR A 5 13.16 17.53 -58.60
N GLY A 6 14.05 18.24 -57.96
CA GLY A 6 14.96 19.29 -58.35
C GLY A 6 14.30 20.65 -58.32
N HIS A 7 14.34 21.40 -57.18
CA HIS A 7 14.46 22.87 -57.20
C HIS A 7 14.99 23.40 -55.88
N SER A 8 16.07 24.13 -55.99
CA SER A 8 16.79 24.95 -55.04
C SER A 8 16.11 26.29 -54.76
N ASP A 9 16.60 26.95 -53.70
CA ASP A 9 16.54 28.39 -53.32
C ASP A 9 15.29 28.80 -52.54
N ILE A 10 15.44 29.36 -51.35
CA ILE A 10 15.99 30.68 -50.98
C ILE A 10 16.11 30.80 -49.46
N LEU A 11 17.31 31.14 -48.98
CA LEU A 11 17.59 31.61 -47.63
C LEU A 11 17.13 33.06 -47.48
N ALA A 12 16.35 33.33 -46.42
CA ALA A 12 16.21 34.68 -45.86
C ALA A 12 16.39 34.59 -44.33
N PRO A 13 17.24 35.43 -43.70
CA PRO A 13 17.46 35.43 -42.25
C PRO A 13 16.36 36.28 -41.57
N LEU A 14 15.57 35.70 -40.71
CA LEU A 14 14.75 36.46 -39.77
C LEU A 14 15.58 36.79 -38.51
N SER A 15 16.03 38.03 -38.44
CA SER A 15 16.51 38.66 -37.23
C SER A 15 15.35 38.84 -36.25
N GLY A 16 15.26 38.01 -35.25
CA GLY A 16 14.37 38.16 -34.11
C GLY A 16 15.19 38.39 -32.85
N SER A 17 15.14 39.60 -32.30
CA SER A 17 15.82 40.07 -31.12
C SER A 17 15.50 39.16 -29.90
N LEU A 18 16.53 38.59 -29.32
CA LEU A 18 16.49 37.93 -28.02
C LEU A 18 16.10 38.94 -26.92
N LYS A 19 14.98 38.76 -26.29
CA LYS A 19 14.64 39.42 -25.02
C LYS A 19 15.53 38.85 -23.91
N PRO A 20 16.05 39.69 -22.99
CA PRO A 20 16.87 39.24 -21.86
C PRO A 20 16.01 38.43 -20.86
N PRO A 21 16.63 37.55 -20.06
CA PRO A 21 15.93 36.75 -19.06
C PRO A 21 15.35 37.63 -17.95
N LEU A 22 14.08 37.34 -17.59
CA LEU A 22 13.40 37.97 -16.45
C LEU A 22 14.15 37.65 -15.15
N GLN A 23 14.52 38.67 -14.41
CA GLN A 23 15.07 38.56 -13.07
C GLN A 23 14.00 38.02 -12.09
N PRO A 24 14.38 37.19 -11.11
CA PRO A 24 13.45 36.68 -10.10
C PRO A 24 13.41 37.62 -8.89
N ASP A 25 12.64 38.72 -8.95
CA ASP A 25 12.33 39.55 -7.78
C ASP A 25 11.05 40.33 -8.02
N SER A 26 9.91 39.77 -7.70
CA SER A 26 8.71 40.53 -7.28
C SER A 26 7.50 39.62 -7.01
N TYR A 27 7.49 38.87 -5.93
CA TYR A 27 6.24 38.39 -5.35
C TYR A 27 6.31 38.37 -3.82
N PHE A 28 5.38 39.11 -3.22
CA PHE A 28 5.05 39.17 -1.79
C PHE A 28 5.92 40.05 -0.89
N ARG A 29 5.78 41.36 -1.06
CA ARG A 29 5.90 42.28 0.11
C ARG A 29 4.56 42.29 0.83
N LEU A 30 4.52 41.68 2.02
CA LEU A 30 3.46 41.95 3.00
C LEU A 30 3.59 43.40 3.48
N PRO A 31 2.47 44.16 3.62
CA PRO A 31 2.51 45.51 4.19
C PRO A 31 2.92 45.39 5.66
N GLN A 32 3.96 46.16 6.03
CA GLN A 32 4.31 46.39 7.42
C GLN A 32 3.23 47.29 8.04
N GLY A 33 2.22 46.65 8.62
CA GLY A 33 1.21 47.30 9.45
C GLY A 33 1.65 47.33 10.89
N SER A 34 1.57 48.50 11.49
CA SER A 34 1.86 48.84 12.87
C SER A 34 1.34 47.81 13.88
N ALA A 35 2.20 47.42 14.83
CA ALA A 35 1.88 46.57 15.96
C ALA A 35 0.86 47.26 16.89
N ALA A 36 -0.43 47.11 16.57
CA ALA A 36 -1.49 47.34 17.55
C ALA A 36 -1.60 46.10 18.45
N ARG A 37 -1.27 46.25 19.72
CA ARG A 37 -1.50 45.22 20.75
C ARG A 37 -2.99 44.92 20.83
N LEU A 38 -3.44 43.90 20.12
CA LEU A 38 -4.73 43.29 20.35
C LEU A 38 -4.60 42.35 21.56
N THR A 39 -4.93 42.90 22.73
CA THR A 39 -5.28 42.08 23.90
C THR A 39 -6.57 41.36 23.58
N LYS A 40 -6.50 40.14 23.07
CA LYS A 40 -7.66 39.26 22.96
C LYS A 40 -8.10 38.90 24.36
N PRO A 41 -9.43 39.01 24.67
CA PRO A 41 -9.93 38.52 25.93
C PRO A 41 -9.63 37.00 26.00
N ILE A 42 -9.01 36.58 27.08
CA ILE A 42 -8.81 35.16 27.42
C ILE A 42 -10.21 34.56 27.50
N LEU A 43 -10.55 33.72 26.52
CA LEU A 43 -11.75 32.90 26.57
C LEU A 43 -11.66 32.10 27.88
N LYS A 44 -12.48 32.43 28.89
CA LYS A 44 -12.56 31.61 30.09
C LYS A 44 -13.01 30.23 29.65
N LEU A 45 -12.13 29.24 29.85
CA LEU A 45 -12.51 27.84 29.78
C LEU A 45 -13.77 27.65 30.61
N PRO A 46 -14.78 26.95 30.10
CA PRO A 46 -15.95 26.63 30.89
C PRO A 46 -15.49 25.91 32.15
N THR A 47 -15.94 26.41 33.32
CA THR A 47 -15.76 25.75 34.62
C THR A 47 -16.14 24.27 34.45
N PRO A 48 -15.37 23.33 35.01
CA PRO A 48 -15.77 21.94 35.00
C PRO A 48 -17.17 21.83 35.62
N ILE A 49 -18.08 21.26 34.84
CA ILE A 49 -19.43 20.96 35.31
C ILE A 49 -19.25 20.06 36.52
N LYS A 50 -19.62 20.58 37.68
CA LYS A 50 -19.65 19.80 38.91
C LYS A 50 -20.53 18.58 38.69
N ASP A 51 -19.98 17.45 39.00
CA ASP A 51 -20.53 16.11 39.06
C ASP A 51 -21.97 16.13 39.58
N THR A 52 -22.92 16.27 38.68
CA THR A 52 -24.29 15.88 38.92
C THR A 52 -24.32 14.39 38.73
N SER A 53 -24.61 13.65 39.79
CA SER A 53 -24.77 12.20 39.85
C SER A 53 -25.18 11.62 38.51
N MET A 54 -24.20 11.09 37.75
CA MET A 54 -24.47 10.31 36.55
C MET A 54 -25.18 9.05 37.03
N THR A 55 -26.51 9.05 36.98
CA THR A 55 -27.27 7.82 37.01
C THR A 55 -26.64 6.91 35.97
N SER A 56 -26.08 5.77 36.40
CA SER A 56 -25.41 4.83 35.51
C SER A 56 -26.36 4.47 34.38
N MET A 57 -26.04 4.90 33.15
CA MET A 57 -26.84 4.48 32.01
C MET A 57 -26.74 2.96 31.88
N PRO A 58 -27.85 2.25 31.57
CA PRO A 58 -27.86 0.81 31.46
C PRO A 58 -26.90 0.37 30.32
N ASP A 59 -26.00 -0.53 30.62
CA ASP A 59 -25.14 -1.18 29.62
C ASP A 59 -25.92 -2.27 28.88
N VAL A 60 -26.59 -1.89 27.80
CA VAL A 60 -27.44 -2.78 27.00
C VAL A 60 -26.60 -3.84 26.28
N GLN A 61 -25.33 -3.56 26.00
CA GLN A 61 -24.42 -4.47 25.27
C GLN A 61 -24.01 -5.67 26.12
N SER A 62 -23.94 -5.50 27.43
CA SER A 62 -23.62 -6.57 28.38
C SER A 62 -24.83 -7.42 28.78
N THR A 63 -26.04 -7.14 28.23
CA THR A 63 -27.21 -7.97 28.52
C THR A 63 -27.11 -9.33 27.81
N PRO A 64 -27.68 -10.42 28.41
CA PRO A 64 -27.71 -11.73 27.76
C PRO A 64 -28.51 -11.73 26.44
N ASP A 65 -28.02 -12.47 25.44
CA ASP A 65 -28.77 -12.72 24.21
C ASP A 65 -29.51 -14.07 24.29
N VAL A 66 -30.80 -14.05 23.96
CA VAL A 66 -31.67 -15.24 24.06
C VAL A 66 -31.65 -16.12 22.80
N ARG A 67 -31.09 -15.62 21.70
CA ARG A 67 -31.04 -16.33 20.42
C ARG A 67 -29.99 -17.43 20.37
N ASN A 68 -29.00 -17.36 21.26
CA ASN A 68 -27.94 -18.34 21.42
C ASN A 68 -27.16 -18.64 20.11
N ILE A 69 -26.81 -17.59 19.35
CA ILE A 69 -26.05 -17.67 18.10
C ILE A 69 -24.73 -16.93 18.27
N PRO A 70 -23.55 -17.61 18.21
CA PRO A 70 -22.27 -16.94 18.28
C PRO A 70 -22.01 -16.12 17.01
N ILE A 71 -21.30 -14.98 17.17
CA ILE A 71 -20.88 -14.16 16.05
C ILE A 71 -19.37 -14.35 15.84
N ASN A 72 -18.99 -14.82 14.65
CA ASN A 72 -17.60 -15.09 14.33
C ASN A 72 -16.74 -13.82 14.30
N GLN A 73 -17.28 -12.71 13.81
CA GLN A 73 -16.57 -11.42 13.74
C GLN A 73 -17.55 -10.28 13.96
N VAL A 74 -17.27 -9.46 14.98
CA VAL A 74 -17.98 -8.20 15.25
C VAL A 74 -16.97 -7.14 15.60
N GLY A 75 -17.12 -5.92 15.11
CA GLY A 75 -16.20 -4.83 15.38
C GLY A 75 -16.35 -3.65 14.42
N ILE A 76 -15.26 -2.95 14.18
CA ILE A 76 -15.21 -1.75 13.32
C ILE A 76 -14.50 -2.08 11.99
N LYS A 77 -14.89 -1.39 10.92
CA LYS A 77 -14.33 -1.56 9.59
C LYS A 77 -14.03 -0.20 8.95
N ASP A 78 -12.94 -0.16 8.18
CA ASP A 78 -12.52 1.01 7.38
C ASP A 78 -12.29 2.30 8.18
N LEU A 79 -11.88 2.21 9.46
CA LEU A 79 -11.42 3.36 10.22
C LEU A 79 -10.17 3.95 9.56
N ARG A 80 -10.25 5.20 9.08
CA ARG A 80 -9.06 5.92 8.60
C ARG A 80 -8.32 6.52 9.78
N PHE A 81 -7.03 6.18 9.87
CA PHE A 81 -6.21 6.62 10.99
C PHE A 81 -4.76 6.90 10.56
N PRO A 82 -4.12 7.99 11.04
CA PRO A 82 -2.71 8.26 10.78
C PRO A 82 -1.85 7.26 11.56
N VAL A 83 -0.91 6.62 10.89
CA VAL A 83 -0.01 5.62 11.48
C VAL A 83 1.43 5.84 11.03
N ARG A 84 2.38 5.25 11.76
CA ARG A 84 3.76 5.09 11.33
C ARG A 84 4.01 3.61 11.09
N ILE A 85 4.66 3.29 9.98
CA ILE A 85 5.01 1.91 9.62
C ILE A 85 6.52 1.78 9.74
N ARG A 86 6.99 0.73 10.39
CA ARG A 86 8.41 0.39 10.45
C ARG A 86 8.78 -0.50 9.28
N SER A 87 9.83 -0.13 8.56
CA SER A 87 10.37 -0.85 7.43
C SER A 87 11.90 -0.92 7.51
N GLN A 88 12.55 -1.59 6.55
CA GLN A 88 14.03 -1.60 6.48
C GLN A 88 14.61 -0.20 6.24
N SER A 89 13.90 0.66 5.54
CA SER A 89 14.31 2.04 5.25
C SER A 89 14.04 3.02 6.40
N GLY A 90 13.46 2.55 7.52
CA GLY A 90 13.10 3.37 8.68
C GLY A 90 11.59 3.46 8.91
N GLU A 91 11.15 4.53 9.56
CA GLU A 91 9.72 4.76 9.84
C GLU A 91 9.10 5.66 8.78
N GLN A 92 7.96 5.25 8.25
CA GLN A 92 7.17 6.01 7.29
C GLN A 92 5.81 6.37 7.86
N ALA A 93 5.45 7.65 7.85
CA ALA A 93 4.10 8.11 8.18
C ALA A 93 3.16 7.91 6.98
N THR A 94 1.96 7.38 7.24
CA THR A 94 0.94 7.15 6.22
C THR A 94 -0.45 7.22 6.83
N VAL A 95 -1.50 7.13 6.00
CA VAL A 95 -2.89 7.01 6.45
C VAL A 95 -3.37 5.60 6.15
N ALA A 96 -3.69 4.85 7.21
CA ALA A 96 -4.19 3.50 7.10
C ALA A 96 -5.72 3.44 7.14
N ARG A 97 -6.25 2.37 6.54
CA ARG A 97 -7.61 1.87 6.75
C ARG A 97 -7.53 0.67 7.68
N ILE A 98 -8.14 0.79 8.85
CA ILE A 98 -8.04 -0.20 9.92
C ILE A 98 -9.39 -0.88 10.11
N SER A 99 -9.39 -2.20 10.12
CA SER A 99 -10.54 -3.02 10.50
C SER A 99 -10.15 -3.90 11.68
N MET A 100 -10.97 -3.91 12.70
CA MET A 100 -10.72 -4.60 13.96
C MET A 100 -11.97 -5.37 14.37
N THR A 101 -11.84 -6.66 14.56
CA THR A 101 -12.96 -7.55 14.91
C THR A 101 -12.58 -8.53 16.00
N VAL A 102 -13.56 -8.92 16.79
CA VAL A 102 -13.46 -10.00 17.77
C VAL A 102 -14.58 -11.01 17.58
N SER A 103 -14.40 -12.22 18.10
CA SER A 103 -15.49 -13.20 18.24
C SER A 103 -16.40 -12.80 19.41
N LEU A 104 -17.70 -13.03 19.27
CA LEU A 104 -18.68 -12.78 20.32
C LEU A 104 -19.39 -14.10 20.68
N PRO A 105 -19.36 -14.52 21.95
CA PRO A 105 -20.05 -15.71 22.42
C PRO A 105 -21.57 -15.61 22.22
N ALA A 106 -22.24 -16.75 22.17
CA ALA A 106 -23.67 -16.84 21.88
C ALA A 106 -24.55 -16.13 22.92
N GLU A 107 -24.05 -16.08 24.16
CA GLU A 107 -24.75 -15.50 25.33
C GLU A 107 -24.64 -13.99 25.43
N GLN A 108 -23.69 -13.38 24.69
CA GLN A 108 -23.46 -11.93 24.72
C GLN A 108 -24.22 -11.21 23.60
N LYS A 109 -24.95 -10.16 23.97
CA LYS A 109 -25.72 -9.36 23.02
C LYS A 109 -24.89 -8.49 22.10
N GLY A 110 -23.76 -7.95 22.57
CA GLY A 110 -22.92 -7.03 21.79
C GLY A 110 -21.55 -6.78 22.38
N THR A 111 -20.79 -5.93 21.71
CA THR A 111 -19.48 -5.46 22.15
C THR A 111 -19.38 -3.92 22.03
N HIS A 112 -18.45 -3.31 22.79
CA HIS A 112 -18.30 -1.87 22.85
C HIS A 112 -17.41 -1.34 21.71
N MET A 113 -18.00 -0.77 20.66
CA MET A 113 -17.29 -0.25 19.48
C MET A 113 -16.29 0.85 19.82
N SER A 114 -16.59 1.68 20.83
CA SER A 114 -15.68 2.74 21.27
C SER A 114 -14.34 2.23 21.81
N ARG A 115 -14.31 1.01 22.37
CA ARG A 115 -13.07 0.40 22.89
C ARG A 115 -12.04 0.12 21.79
N PHE A 116 -12.48 -0.19 20.55
CA PHE A 116 -11.59 -0.35 19.39
C PHE A 116 -10.93 0.98 19.01
N VAL A 117 -11.71 2.05 18.94
CA VAL A 117 -11.20 3.39 18.61
C VAL A 117 -10.23 3.88 19.69
N ALA A 118 -10.60 3.74 20.96
CA ALA A 118 -9.76 4.12 22.10
C ALA A 118 -8.40 3.39 22.07
N LEU A 119 -8.38 2.11 21.69
CA LEU A 119 -7.14 1.36 21.54
C LEU A 119 -6.20 2.00 20.51
N MET A 120 -6.72 2.45 19.37
CA MET A 120 -5.93 3.13 18.35
C MET A 120 -5.47 4.52 18.78
N GLU A 121 -6.32 5.27 19.48
CA GLU A 121 -5.98 6.60 20.04
C GLU A 121 -4.85 6.53 21.08
N GLU A 122 -4.71 5.42 21.79
CA GLU A 122 -3.66 5.19 22.77
C GLU A 122 -2.37 4.65 22.14
N HIS A 123 -2.47 4.03 20.95
CA HIS A 123 -1.32 3.44 20.27
C HIS A 123 -0.39 4.51 19.69
N ARG A 124 0.90 4.47 20.06
CA ARG A 124 1.92 5.47 19.64
C ARG A 124 3.13 4.86 18.94
N ALA A 125 3.31 3.55 19.00
CA ALA A 125 4.43 2.88 18.37
C ALA A 125 4.29 2.80 16.84
N ALA A 126 5.42 2.70 16.15
CA ALA A 126 5.39 2.35 14.73
C ALA A 126 4.95 0.89 14.56
N LEU A 127 4.13 0.63 13.55
CA LEU A 127 3.55 -0.68 13.29
C LEU A 127 4.54 -1.59 12.56
N ASP A 128 4.71 -2.77 13.10
CA ASP A 128 5.38 -3.95 12.56
C ASP A 128 4.67 -5.20 13.08
N PHE A 129 5.15 -6.40 12.80
CA PHE A 129 4.49 -7.63 13.27
C PHE A 129 4.51 -7.75 14.81
N ALA A 130 5.57 -7.34 15.49
CA ALA A 130 5.66 -7.43 16.95
C ALA A 130 4.67 -6.46 17.63
N THR A 131 4.58 -5.23 17.15
CA THR A 131 3.63 -4.25 17.65
C THR A 131 2.19 -4.62 17.30
N LEU A 132 1.95 -5.26 16.14
CA LEU A 132 0.64 -5.77 15.73
C LEU A 132 0.18 -6.92 16.63
N GLU A 133 1.09 -7.84 17.01
CA GLU A 133 0.80 -8.90 17.97
C GLU A 133 0.37 -8.32 19.33
N ALA A 134 1.17 -7.39 19.87
CA ALA A 134 0.84 -6.72 21.12
C ALA A 134 -0.49 -5.96 21.05
N LEU A 135 -0.76 -5.26 19.93
CA LEU A 135 -2.01 -4.53 19.70
C LEU A 135 -3.21 -5.48 19.65
N THR A 136 -3.06 -6.64 18.99
CA THR A 136 -4.11 -7.67 18.90
C THR A 136 -4.38 -8.28 20.26
N GLY A 137 -3.36 -8.59 21.05
CA GLY A 137 -3.52 -9.06 22.42
C GLY A 137 -4.23 -8.06 23.32
N ASN A 138 -3.83 -6.78 23.25
CA ASN A 138 -4.48 -5.71 24.01
C ASN A 138 -5.95 -5.52 23.59
N MET A 139 -6.27 -5.67 22.31
CA MET A 139 -7.65 -5.64 21.81
C MET A 139 -8.48 -6.75 22.45
N LEU A 140 -7.99 -7.99 22.45
CA LEU A 140 -8.70 -9.13 23.04
C LEU A 140 -8.91 -8.94 24.53
N ALA A 141 -7.89 -8.52 25.26
CA ALA A 141 -8.00 -8.26 26.71
C ALA A 141 -9.02 -7.19 27.03
N ARG A 142 -9.02 -6.06 26.29
CA ARG A 142 -9.94 -4.93 26.48
C ARG A 142 -11.40 -5.28 26.17
N LEU A 143 -11.62 -6.18 25.23
CA LEU A 143 -12.95 -6.60 24.75
C LEU A 143 -13.40 -7.93 25.36
N GLU A 144 -12.57 -8.52 26.24
CA GLU A 144 -12.86 -9.79 26.92
C GLU A 144 -13.17 -10.92 25.92
N ALA A 145 -12.41 -10.96 24.80
CA ALA A 145 -12.65 -11.87 23.69
C ALA A 145 -11.52 -12.91 23.56
N ASN A 146 -11.85 -14.12 23.08
CA ASN A 146 -10.90 -15.23 22.92
C ASN A 146 -10.25 -15.28 21.52
N ALA A 147 -10.83 -14.62 20.55
CA ALA A 147 -10.31 -14.54 19.20
C ALA A 147 -10.58 -13.18 18.58
N GLY A 148 -9.68 -12.72 17.73
CA GLY A 148 -9.84 -11.46 17.02
C GLY A 148 -8.85 -11.28 15.88
N LYS A 149 -9.13 -10.26 15.08
CA LYS A 149 -8.38 -9.92 13.89
C LYS A 149 -8.24 -8.40 13.78
N ILE A 150 -7.04 -7.96 13.45
CA ILE A 150 -6.73 -6.58 13.04
C ILE A 150 -6.20 -6.63 11.61
N SER A 151 -6.73 -5.79 10.75
CA SER A 151 -6.26 -5.59 9.37
C SER A 151 -5.96 -4.12 9.17
N ILE A 152 -4.74 -3.80 8.76
CA ILE A 152 -4.23 -2.43 8.59
C ILE A 152 -3.74 -2.29 7.15
N ALA A 153 -4.54 -1.66 6.28
CA ALA A 153 -4.23 -1.43 4.88
C ALA A 153 -3.74 0.02 4.67
N PHE A 154 -2.62 0.19 3.98
CA PHE A 154 -2.00 1.49 3.75
C PHE A 154 -1.17 1.53 2.47
N PRO A 155 -1.01 2.71 1.83
CA PRO A 155 -0.01 2.91 0.80
C PRO A 155 1.39 2.97 1.45
N PHE A 156 2.29 2.14 0.93
CA PHE A 156 3.70 2.10 1.30
C PHE A 156 4.53 2.68 0.16
N PHE A 157 5.44 3.62 0.46
CA PHE A 157 6.28 4.26 -0.54
C PHE A 157 7.72 3.77 -0.43
N ARG A 158 8.28 3.35 -1.56
CA ARG A 158 9.67 2.93 -1.69
C ARG A 158 10.40 3.82 -2.67
N GLN A 159 11.58 4.29 -2.30
CA GLN A 159 12.48 4.98 -3.22
C GLN A 159 13.16 3.96 -4.13
N LYS A 160 13.05 4.17 -5.45
CA LYS A 160 13.69 3.35 -6.48
C LYS A 160 14.61 4.19 -7.35
N ALA A 161 15.77 3.62 -7.71
CA ALA A 161 16.68 4.19 -8.67
C ALA A 161 16.37 3.65 -10.07
N ALA A 162 16.27 4.52 -11.06
CA ALA A 162 16.15 4.12 -12.46
C ALA A 162 17.39 3.32 -12.90
N PRO A 163 17.24 2.31 -13.77
CA PRO A 163 18.25 1.25 -13.97
C PRO A 163 19.55 1.73 -14.65
N VAL A 164 19.51 2.81 -15.41
CA VAL A 164 20.67 3.35 -16.16
C VAL A 164 21.08 4.71 -15.61
N SER A 165 20.12 5.64 -15.49
CA SER A 165 20.41 7.01 -15.06
C SER A 165 20.61 7.14 -13.56
N GLY A 166 20.16 6.18 -12.75
CA GLY A 166 20.17 6.26 -11.30
C GLY A 166 19.23 7.32 -10.72
N CYS A 167 18.34 7.93 -11.52
CA CYS A 167 17.39 8.92 -11.04
C CYS A 167 16.48 8.29 -10.00
N LEU A 168 16.40 8.92 -8.82
CA LEU A 168 15.56 8.46 -7.72
C LEU A 168 14.13 8.93 -7.89
N SER A 169 13.18 8.03 -7.63
CA SER A 169 11.73 8.31 -7.59
C SER A 169 11.02 7.44 -6.59
N LEU A 170 9.84 7.87 -6.15
CA LEU A 170 8.99 7.07 -5.29
C LEU A 170 8.08 6.17 -6.13
N MET A 171 7.95 4.93 -5.67
CA MET A 171 6.92 3.98 -6.09
C MET A 171 6.02 3.69 -4.90
N ASP A 172 4.73 3.53 -5.16
CA ASP A 172 3.74 3.16 -4.15
C ASP A 172 3.29 1.70 -4.32
N TYR A 173 2.96 1.09 -3.19
CA TYR A 173 2.49 -0.29 -3.10
C TYR A 173 1.33 -0.34 -2.11
N ASP A 174 0.27 -1.08 -2.43
CA ASP A 174 -0.81 -1.33 -1.49
C ASP A 174 -0.42 -2.46 -0.53
N VAL A 175 -0.19 -2.12 0.72
CA VAL A 175 0.23 -3.05 1.76
C VAL A 175 -0.86 -3.24 2.79
N THR A 176 -1.05 -4.49 3.25
CA THR A 176 -1.93 -4.81 4.37
C THR A 176 -1.19 -5.71 5.36
N LEU A 177 -1.05 -5.24 6.60
CA LEU A 177 -0.64 -6.05 7.74
C LEU A 177 -1.89 -6.66 8.37
N ILE A 178 -1.86 -7.98 8.61
CA ILE A 178 -2.97 -8.72 9.21
C ILE A 178 -2.45 -9.47 10.43
N GLY A 179 -3.03 -9.19 11.59
CA GLY A 179 -2.82 -9.93 12.82
C GLY A 179 -4.09 -10.68 13.22
N GLU A 180 -4.00 -11.99 13.35
CA GLU A 180 -5.06 -12.83 13.88
C GLU A 180 -4.56 -13.50 15.17
N MET A 181 -5.42 -13.54 16.18
CA MET A 181 -5.12 -14.27 17.43
C MET A 181 -6.30 -15.15 17.79
N ARG A 182 -6.00 -16.43 18.05
CA ARG A 182 -6.95 -17.43 18.53
C ARG A 182 -6.27 -18.29 19.56
N GLU A 183 -6.94 -18.52 20.70
CA GLU A 183 -6.42 -19.38 21.78
C GLU A 183 -4.97 -19.02 22.18
N HIS A 184 -4.68 -17.69 22.24
CA HIS A 184 -3.37 -17.10 22.52
C HIS A 184 -2.28 -17.35 21.46
N ALA A 185 -2.59 -17.98 20.32
CA ALA A 185 -1.68 -18.12 19.19
C ALA A 185 -1.85 -16.95 18.22
N PHE A 186 -0.77 -16.20 17.98
CA PHE A 186 -0.72 -15.12 17.01
C PHE A 186 -0.32 -15.64 15.63
N ILE A 187 -1.01 -15.14 14.61
CA ILE A 187 -0.72 -15.39 13.20
C ILE A 187 -0.59 -14.03 12.51
N GLY A 188 0.64 -13.70 12.12
CA GLY A 188 0.92 -12.53 11.30
C GLY A 188 0.86 -12.87 9.81
N SER A 189 0.21 -12.02 9.02
CA SER A 189 0.23 -12.12 7.55
C SER A 189 0.49 -10.76 6.92
N LEU A 190 1.27 -10.78 5.83
CA LEU A 190 1.60 -9.64 5.00
C LEU A 190 0.95 -9.82 3.64
N LYS A 191 0.10 -8.86 3.22
CA LYS A 191 -0.45 -8.83 1.86
C LYS A 191 0.06 -7.57 1.16
N ILE A 192 0.58 -7.73 -0.06
CA ILE A 192 1.07 -6.62 -0.88
C ILE A 192 0.54 -6.78 -2.31
N VAL A 193 0.10 -5.68 -2.93
CA VAL A 193 -0.14 -5.60 -4.37
C VAL A 193 1.06 -4.93 -5.01
N ILE A 194 1.75 -5.63 -5.89
CA ILE A 194 3.00 -5.21 -6.50
C ILE A 194 2.79 -5.06 -8.01
N PRO A 195 2.82 -3.83 -8.55
CA PRO A 195 2.68 -3.60 -9.96
C PRO A 195 4.01 -3.89 -10.68
N VAL A 196 3.93 -4.67 -11.77
CA VAL A 196 5.07 -5.06 -12.61
C VAL A 196 4.70 -5.01 -14.08
N THR A 197 5.68 -5.21 -14.97
CA THR A 197 5.46 -5.42 -16.40
C THR A 197 5.50 -6.90 -16.72
N SER A 198 4.57 -7.38 -17.54
CA SER A 198 4.65 -8.66 -18.24
C SER A 198 4.66 -8.47 -19.77
N LEU A 199 5.42 -9.28 -20.48
CA LEU A 199 5.52 -9.31 -21.93
C LEU A 199 5.13 -10.69 -22.42
N CYS A 200 4.21 -10.76 -23.38
CA CYS A 200 3.64 -12.01 -23.86
C CYS A 200 4.64 -12.84 -24.68
N PRO A 201 5.00 -14.06 -24.24
CA PRO A 201 5.89 -14.95 -24.99
C PRO A 201 5.31 -15.36 -26.35
N CYS A 202 4.00 -15.65 -26.44
CA CYS A 202 3.33 -16.01 -27.69
C CYS A 202 3.47 -14.93 -28.77
N SER A 203 3.15 -13.68 -28.40
CA SER A 203 3.23 -12.57 -29.36
C SER A 203 4.66 -12.30 -29.80
N LYS A 204 5.64 -12.53 -28.92
CA LYS A 204 7.05 -12.43 -29.25
C LYS A 204 7.47 -13.46 -30.30
N GLU A 205 6.95 -14.69 -30.20
CA GLU A 205 7.31 -15.80 -31.10
C GLU A 205 6.68 -15.67 -32.48
N ILE A 206 5.44 -15.19 -32.57
CA ILE A 206 4.68 -15.21 -33.83
C ILE A 206 4.71 -13.90 -34.59
N SER A 207 5.13 -12.78 -33.97
CA SER A 207 5.08 -11.46 -34.60
C SER A 207 6.44 -11.04 -35.17
N ASP A 208 6.42 -10.53 -36.41
CA ASP A 208 7.62 -9.98 -37.05
C ASP A 208 8.05 -8.62 -36.48
N TYR A 209 7.19 -7.94 -35.70
CA TYR A 209 7.40 -6.57 -35.24
C TYR A 209 7.48 -6.40 -33.71
N GLY A 210 7.68 -7.47 -32.98
CA GLY A 210 7.85 -7.44 -31.53
C GLY A 210 6.73 -8.14 -30.77
N ALA A 211 6.49 -7.73 -29.54
CA ALA A 211 5.50 -8.36 -28.66
C ALA A 211 4.70 -7.31 -27.90
N HIS A 212 3.43 -7.61 -27.59
CA HIS A 212 2.68 -6.76 -26.67
C HIS A 212 3.16 -6.99 -25.23
N ASN A 213 3.09 -5.93 -24.46
CA ASN A 213 3.31 -5.93 -23.03
C ASN A 213 2.16 -5.22 -22.33
N GLN A 214 2.04 -5.44 -21.04
CA GLN A 214 1.02 -4.84 -20.20
C GLN A 214 1.53 -4.71 -18.77
N ARG A 215 0.82 -3.90 -17.99
CA ARG A 215 0.96 -3.89 -16.54
C ARG A 215 0.30 -5.13 -15.96
N SER A 216 0.94 -5.70 -14.94
CA SER A 216 0.37 -6.77 -14.14
C SER A 216 0.36 -6.37 -12.69
N HIS A 217 -0.65 -6.78 -11.94
CA HIS A 217 -0.65 -6.69 -10.49
C HIS A 217 -0.43 -8.07 -9.90
N VAL A 218 0.67 -8.22 -9.18
CA VAL A 218 0.92 -9.43 -8.39
C VAL A 218 0.47 -9.17 -6.96
N THR A 219 -0.54 -9.89 -6.51
CA THR A 219 -0.97 -9.89 -5.12
C THR A 219 -0.28 -11.02 -4.38
N LEU A 220 0.66 -10.66 -3.51
CA LEU A 220 1.37 -11.58 -2.66
C LEU A 220 0.76 -11.55 -1.26
N THR A 221 0.37 -12.72 -0.73
CA THR A 221 -0.04 -12.88 0.67
C THR A 221 0.87 -13.90 1.34
N LEU A 222 1.61 -13.47 2.35
CA LEU A 222 2.52 -14.29 3.13
C LEU A 222 1.96 -14.51 4.54
N ARG A 223 1.93 -15.75 4.98
CA ARG A 223 1.77 -16.12 6.38
C ARG A 223 3.14 -16.44 6.95
N CYS A 224 3.60 -15.62 7.89
CA CYS A 224 4.99 -15.66 8.33
C CYS A 224 5.15 -16.41 9.67
N ARG A 225 6.18 -17.25 9.78
CA ARG A 225 6.69 -17.77 11.07
C ARG A 225 7.59 -16.74 11.74
N GLU A 226 8.38 -16.04 10.92
CA GLU A 226 9.26 -14.96 11.33
C GLU A 226 9.01 -13.75 10.43
N ALA A 227 9.32 -12.55 10.92
CA ALA A 227 9.08 -11.32 10.19
C ALA A 227 9.82 -11.30 8.83
N VAL A 228 9.08 -11.04 7.76
CA VAL A 228 9.60 -10.73 6.42
C VAL A 228 9.38 -9.24 6.19
N ALA A 229 10.42 -8.54 5.74
CA ALA A 229 10.29 -7.11 5.46
C ALA A 229 9.44 -6.85 4.20
N ILE A 230 8.74 -5.72 4.20
CA ILE A 230 7.92 -5.30 3.05
C ILE A 230 8.77 -5.20 1.79
N GLU A 231 9.97 -4.61 1.91
CA GLU A 231 10.90 -4.43 0.81
C GLU A 231 11.41 -5.76 0.23
N GLU A 232 11.71 -6.76 1.08
CA GLU A 232 12.11 -8.10 0.63
C GLU A 232 11.00 -8.80 -0.15
N ALA A 233 9.76 -8.68 0.30
CA ALA A 233 8.60 -9.24 -0.38
C ALA A 233 8.35 -8.58 -1.74
N ILE A 234 8.55 -7.26 -1.84
CA ILE A 234 8.49 -6.53 -3.10
C ILE A 234 9.60 -7.00 -4.06
N ASP A 235 10.85 -7.06 -3.59
CA ASP A 235 12.00 -7.50 -4.40
C ASP A 235 11.82 -8.93 -4.91
N CYS A 236 11.28 -9.83 -4.09
CA CYS A 236 10.98 -11.20 -4.49
C CYS A 236 10.10 -11.24 -5.74
N VAL A 237 9.05 -10.42 -5.80
CA VAL A 237 8.12 -10.38 -6.94
C VAL A 237 8.73 -9.63 -8.13
N GLU A 238 9.28 -8.45 -7.90
CA GLU A 238 9.82 -7.61 -8.97
C GLU A 238 10.95 -8.29 -9.74
N ASN A 239 11.76 -9.11 -9.08
CA ASN A 239 12.86 -9.87 -9.71
C ASN A 239 12.37 -11.04 -10.55
N GLN A 240 11.14 -11.48 -10.40
CA GLN A 240 10.54 -12.55 -11.21
C GLN A 240 9.67 -12.02 -12.37
N ALA A 241 9.45 -10.71 -12.46
CA ALA A 241 8.68 -10.09 -13.54
C ALA A 241 9.47 -9.96 -14.85
N SER A 242 8.79 -9.72 -15.98
CA SER A 242 9.47 -9.36 -17.22
C SER A 242 10.29 -8.07 -17.03
N CYS A 243 9.76 -7.10 -16.32
CA CYS A 243 10.50 -5.92 -15.84
C CYS A 243 9.79 -5.30 -14.63
N GLN A 244 10.55 -4.64 -13.79
CA GLN A 244 10.06 -3.78 -12.71
C GLN A 244 9.48 -2.48 -13.27
N LEU A 245 8.65 -1.80 -12.45
CA LEU A 245 8.18 -0.44 -12.74
C LEU A 245 9.01 0.60 -11.97
N TYR A 246 9.03 1.82 -12.51
CA TYR A 246 9.75 2.95 -11.94
C TYR A 246 8.89 4.23 -12.03
N GLY A 247 8.95 5.09 -11.03
CA GLY A 247 8.18 6.34 -11.02
C GLY A 247 8.75 7.42 -11.96
N LEU A 248 10.06 7.35 -12.27
CA LEU A 248 10.75 8.30 -13.18
C LEU A 248 11.78 7.57 -14.02
N LEU A 249 11.70 7.73 -15.33
CA LEU A 249 12.66 7.19 -16.30
C LEU A 249 13.18 8.32 -17.20
N LYS A 250 14.46 8.22 -17.61
CA LYS A 250 15.07 8.97 -18.70
C LYS A 250 15.10 8.10 -19.96
N ARG A 251 15.38 8.67 -21.12
CA ARG A 251 15.45 7.90 -22.39
C ARG A 251 16.34 6.64 -22.34
N PRO A 252 17.55 6.67 -21.74
CA PRO A 252 18.34 5.44 -21.59
C PRO A 252 17.66 4.37 -20.72
N ASP A 253 16.91 4.81 -19.69
CA ASP A 253 16.15 3.90 -18.84
C ASP A 253 14.97 3.28 -19.60
N GLU A 254 14.25 4.09 -20.40
CA GLU A 254 13.14 3.61 -21.24
C GLU A 254 13.64 2.52 -22.21
N LYS A 255 14.81 2.76 -22.84
CA LYS A 255 15.46 1.75 -23.70
C LYS A 255 15.72 0.47 -22.92
N PHE A 256 16.36 0.58 -21.75
CA PHE A 256 16.70 -0.55 -20.91
C PHE A 256 15.45 -1.37 -20.52
N VAL A 257 14.43 -0.72 -19.95
CA VAL A 257 13.23 -1.44 -19.47
C VAL A 257 12.46 -2.10 -20.62
N THR A 258 12.47 -1.49 -21.81
CA THR A 258 11.86 -2.05 -23.02
C THR A 258 12.59 -3.32 -23.48
N GLU A 259 13.91 -3.24 -23.59
CA GLU A 259 14.75 -4.37 -24.02
C GLU A 259 14.75 -5.48 -22.97
N HIS A 260 14.89 -5.12 -21.68
CA HIS A 260 14.88 -6.08 -20.59
C HIS A 260 13.56 -6.85 -20.51
N ALA A 261 12.42 -6.17 -20.65
CA ALA A 261 11.11 -6.83 -20.67
C ALA A 261 11.00 -7.78 -21.89
N TYR A 262 11.52 -7.36 -23.06
CA TYR A 262 11.50 -8.16 -24.26
C TYR A 262 12.36 -9.43 -24.13
N GLU A 263 13.49 -9.36 -23.45
CA GLU A 263 14.39 -10.49 -23.19
C GLU A 263 13.84 -11.47 -22.14
N ASN A 264 12.90 -11.00 -21.30
CA ASN A 264 12.30 -11.76 -20.19
C ASN A 264 10.78 -11.96 -20.34
N PRO A 265 10.29 -12.56 -21.44
CA PRO A 265 8.87 -12.79 -21.64
C PRO A 265 8.35 -13.78 -20.60
N LYS A 266 7.12 -13.52 -20.08
CA LYS A 266 6.50 -14.37 -19.07
C LYS A 266 5.00 -14.47 -19.28
N PHE A 267 4.48 -15.70 -19.29
CA PHE A 267 3.05 -15.95 -19.12
C PHE A 267 2.61 -15.61 -17.69
N VAL A 268 1.31 -15.41 -17.48
CA VAL A 268 0.77 -15.23 -16.14
C VAL A 268 1.05 -16.44 -15.24
N GLU A 269 1.08 -17.64 -15.83
CA GLU A 269 1.43 -18.91 -15.16
C GLU A 269 2.89 -18.97 -14.75
N ASP A 270 3.80 -18.47 -15.59
CA ASP A 270 5.24 -18.44 -15.28
C ASP A 270 5.50 -17.49 -14.12
N MET A 271 4.86 -16.32 -14.11
CA MET A 271 4.97 -15.34 -13.06
C MET A 271 4.67 -15.95 -11.69
N VAL A 272 3.52 -16.61 -11.53
CA VAL A 272 3.13 -17.19 -10.24
C VAL A 272 4.00 -18.40 -9.85
N ARG A 273 4.47 -19.21 -10.83
CA ARG A 273 5.36 -20.35 -10.57
C ARG A 273 6.75 -19.92 -10.13
N ASP A 274 7.34 -18.93 -10.80
CA ASP A 274 8.68 -18.44 -10.48
C ASP A 274 8.71 -17.81 -9.09
N ILE A 275 7.73 -16.96 -8.76
CA ILE A 275 7.59 -16.39 -7.43
C ILE A 275 7.39 -17.49 -6.39
N ALA A 276 6.48 -18.45 -6.63
CA ALA A 276 6.23 -19.56 -5.71
C ALA A 276 7.48 -20.42 -5.48
N THR A 277 8.32 -20.59 -6.50
CA THR A 277 9.58 -21.35 -6.38
C THR A 277 10.55 -20.68 -5.43
N VAL A 278 10.67 -19.36 -5.47
CA VAL A 278 11.50 -18.58 -4.53
C VAL A 278 10.93 -18.63 -3.12
N LEU A 279 9.64 -18.41 -2.96
CA LEU A 279 8.98 -18.37 -1.64
C LEU A 279 9.05 -19.70 -0.90
N LYS A 280 8.98 -20.83 -1.61
CA LYS A 280 9.12 -22.18 -1.00
C LYS A 280 10.48 -22.43 -0.34
N GLN A 281 11.51 -21.69 -0.72
CA GLN A 281 12.86 -21.83 -0.19
C GLN A 281 13.09 -20.99 1.08
N ASP A 282 12.18 -20.06 1.41
CA ASP A 282 12.30 -19.19 2.59
C ASP A 282 11.66 -19.86 3.83
N PRO A 283 12.47 -20.30 4.80
CA PRO A 283 11.96 -21.00 6.01
C PRO A 283 11.09 -20.11 6.91
N ARG A 284 11.19 -18.79 6.77
CA ARG A 284 10.39 -17.82 7.52
C ARG A 284 8.92 -17.82 7.09
N ILE A 285 8.62 -18.37 5.91
CA ILE A 285 7.27 -18.39 5.34
C ILE A 285 6.59 -19.71 5.69
N ALA A 286 5.42 -19.63 6.35
CA ALA A 286 4.64 -20.80 6.71
C ALA A 286 3.70 -21.23 5.59
N ALA A 287 3.08 -20.26 4.93
CA ALA A 287 2.13 -20.44 3.84
C ALA A 287 2.12 -19.17 2.97
N PHE A 288 1.73 -19.29 1.72
CA PHE A 288 1.58 -18.13 0.84
C PHE A 288 0.52 -18.33 -0.23
N THR A 289 0.04 -17.20 -0.74
CA THR A 289 -0.76 -17.13 -1.97
C THR A 289 -0.12 -16.10 -2.89
N VAL A 290 0.09 -16.48 -4.15
CA VAL A 290 0.54 -15.60 -5.23
C VAL A 290 -0.56 -15.55 -6.27
N GLU A 291 -1.10 -14.36 -6.51
CA GLU A 291 -2.08 -14.09 -7.56
C GLU A 291 -1.45 -13.12 -8.55
N SER A 292 -1.58 -13.36 -9.84
CA SER A 292 -1.19 -12.41 -10.88
C SER A 292 -2.37 -12.12 -11.78
N GLU A 293 -2.63 -10.82 -11.98
CA GLU A 293 -3.59 -10.31 -12.95
C GLU A 293 -2.85 -9.46 -13.97
N ASN A 294 -2.85 -9.93 -15.23
CA ASN A 294 -2.28 -9.20 -16.35
C ASN A 294 -3.38 -8.40 -17.04
N PHE A 295 -3.26 -7.07 -17.05
CA PHE A 295 -4.20 -6.18 -17.76
C PHE A 295 -3.90 -6.20 -19.25
N GLU A 296 -4.43 -7.19 -19.94
CA GLU A 296 -4.12 -7.48 -21.34
C GLU A 296 -4.33 -6.28 -22.26
N SER A 297 -3.29 -5.93 -23.04
CA SER A 297 -3.33 -4.75 -23.92
C SER A 297 -4.09 -4.97 -25.22
N ILE A 298 -4.28 -6.23 -25.63
CA ILE A 298 -4.95 -6.61 -26.89
C ILE A 298 -6.26 -7.37 -26.70
N HIS A 299 -6.64 -7.71 -25.45
CA HIS A 299 -7.87 -8.41 -25.10
C HIS A 299 -8.75 -7.55 -24.20
N ASN A 300 -10.07 -7.76 -24.26
CA ASN A 300 -11.04 -7.06 -23.41
C ASN A 300 -11.29 -7.79 -22.07
N HIS A 301 -10.30 -8.51 -21.57
CA HIS A 301 -10.29 -9.20 -20.28
C HIS A 301 -8.86 -9.27 -19.76
N SER A 302 -8.71 -9.47 -18.46
CA SER A 302 -7.40 -9.77 -17.85
C SER A 302 -7.10 -11.26 -17.93
N ALA A 303 -5.82 -11.63 -18.05
CA ALA A 303 -5.36 -12.99 -17.77
C ALA A 303 -5.07 -13.10 -16.26
N TYR A 304 -5.39 -14.25 -15.67
CA TYR A 304 -5.29 -14.45 -14.23
C TYR A 304 -4.73 -15.83 -13.89
N ALA A 305 -3.84 -15.89 -12.91
CA ALA A 305 -3.34 -17.13 -12.32
C ALA A 305 -3.19 -17.00 -10.80
N LEU A 306 -3.38 -18.11 -10.09
CA LEU A 306 -3.21 -18.20 -8.64
C LEU A 306 -2.46 -19.47 -8.27
N VAL A 307 -1.49 -19.35 -7.36
CA VAL A 307 -0.85 -20.47 -6.66
C VAL A 307 -1.01 -20.24 -5.16
N ALA A 308 -1.49 -21.26 -4.44
CA ALA A 308 -1.53 -21.29 -2.98
C ALA A 308 -0.66 -22.46 -2.47
N PHE A 309 0.11 -22.19 -1.43
CA PHE A 309 0.93 -23.17 -0.72
C PHE A 309 0.60 -23.10 0.76
N PRO A 310 0.11 -24.22 1.37
CA PRO A 310 -0.33 -24.29 2.76
C PRO A 310 0.82 -24.35 3.75
#